data_31cdeeecd368c3b6b73e127be064eb3b
#
_entry.id   31cdeeecd368c3b6b73e127be064eb3b
#
_cell.length_a   1.000
_cell.length_b   1.000
_cell.length_c   1.000
_cell.angle_alpha   90.00
_cell.angle_beta   90.00
_cell.angle_gamma   90.00
#
_symmetry.space_group_name_H-M   'P 1'
#
loop_
_entity.id
_entity.type
_entity.pdbx_description
1 polymer ?
#
loop_
_entity_poly.entity_id
_entity_poly.type
_entity_poly.pdbx_seq_one_letter_code
_entity_poly.pdbx_strand_id
1 'polypeptide(L)'
;GVVVARDDLTATAPAVVGGVSLWKPASSAVYSAYFLMKLLEEAGLPKGVINFIPGSGAKVGNPVMASEHLAGIHFTGSTAVFQDMWKTVGDNISRYRAYPRIVGETGGKDFIFAHSSADVDALVVAAIRGAFEYQGQKCSAASRMYIPQSIWPAFKAKYVAEVAKIRVGDPLDFTNFMSAVIDKAAFTSIANYIDYAKKAADAEIITGGNCDASKGYFIEPTTIVT
;
A
#
# COMPACT_ATOMS: atom_id res chain seq x y z
N GLY A 1 -10.16 -7.23 25.73
CA GLY A 1 -10.23 -8.07 24.54
C GLY A 1 -8.94 -7.96 23.72
N VAL A 2 -8.72 -8.88 22.81
CA VAL A 2 -7.53 -8.95 21.96
C VAL A 2 -7.86 -8.33 20.60
N VAL A 3 -7.04 -7.40 20.15
CA VAL A 3 -7.11 -6.79 18.82
C VAL A 3 -5.91 -7.24 17.98
N VAL A 4 -6.15 -7.72 16.78
CA VAL A 4 -5.08 -8.01 15.80
C VAL A 4 -4.79 -6.78 15.01
N ALA A 5 -3.53 -6.39 14.94
CA ALA A 5 -3.07 -5.22 14.21
C ALA A 5 -1.97 -5.60 13.21
N ARG A 6 -1.89 -4.92 12.06
CA ARG A 6 -0.90 -5.18 11.03
C ARG A 6 0.19 -4.11 10.92
N ASP A 7 -0.15 -2.88 11.10
CA ASP A 7 0.79 -1.75 11.03
C ASP A 7 1.00 -1.08 12.39
N ASP A 8 1.94 -0.16 12.45
CA ASP A 8 2.42 0.45 13.68
C ASP A 8 1.36 1.28 14.39
N LEU A 9 0.61 2.08 13.64
CA LEU A 9 -0.47 2.92 14.18
C LEU A 9 -1.64 2.07 14.68
N THR A 10 -1.96 1.01 13.94
CA THR A 10 -3.07 0.12 14.31
C THR A 10 -2.75 -0.76 15.50
N ALA A 11 -1.45 -1.03 15.78
CA ALA A 11 -1.02 -1.78 16.95
C ALA A 11 -1.13 -0.94 18.24
N THR A 12 -0.84 0.34 18.17
CA THR A 12 -0.82 1.23 19.35
C THR A 12 -2.18 1.75 19.74
N ALA A 13 -3.07 2.05 18.79
CA ALA A 13 -4.38 2.62 19.06
C ALA A 13 -5.25 1.79 20.04
N PRO A 14 -5.37 0.45 19.91
CA PRO A 14 -6.11 -0.32 20.90
C PRO A 14 -5.47 -0.31 22.28
N ALA A 15 -4.14 -0.24 22.37
CA ALA A 15 -3.42 -0.19 23.63
C ALA A 15 -3.69 1.09 24.40
N VAL A 16 -3.78 2.25 23.72
CA VAL A 16 -4.08 3.55 24.32
C VAL A 16 -5.47 3.57 25.00
N VAL A 17 -6.42 2.82 24.47
CA VAL A 17 -7.77 2.72 25.04
C VAL A 17 -7.97 1.49 25.96
N GLY A 18 -6.88 0.90 26.46
CA GLY A 18 -6.92 -0.20 27.44
C GLY A 18 -7.11 -1.59 26.84
N GLY A 19 -6.93 -1.76 25.54
CA GLY A 19 -6.92 -3.06 24.89
C GLY A 19 -5.56 -3.75 24.93
N VAL A 20 -5.52 -5.04 24.61
CA VAL A 20 -4.29 -5.80 24.35
C VAL A 20 -4.19 -6.04 22.86
N SER A 21 -3.03 -5.73 22.29
CA SER A 21 -2.77 -5.89 20.87
C SER A 21 -1.89 -7.09 20.56
N LEU A 22 -2.29 -7.88 19.57
CA LEU A 22 -1.40 -8.80 18.88
C LEU A 22 -0.96 -8.14 17.57
N TRP A 23 0.29 -7.71 17.54
CA TRP A 23 0.84 -7.00 16.39
C TRP A 23 1.59 -7.95 15.46
N LYS A 24 1.00 -8.23 14.32
CA LYS A 24 1.63 -8.99 13.24
C LYS A 24 1.98 -8.07 12.09
N PRO A 25 3.22 -7.61 11.95
CA PRO A 25 3.64 -6.77 10.84
C PRO A 25 3.60 -7.51 9.49
N ALA A 26 3.66 -6.76 8.40
CA ALA A 26 3.91 -7.35 7.09
C ALA A 26 5.25 -8.11 7.09
N SER A 27 5.33 -9.24 6.37
CA SER A 27 6.56 -10.06 6.35
C SER A 27 7.77 -9.30 5.84
N SER A 28 7.59 -8.35 4.92
CA SER A 28 8.63 -7.47 4.39
C SER A 28 9.02 -6.33 5.34
N ALA A 29 8.24 -6.05 6.40
CA ALA A 29 8.47 -4.96 7.36
C ALA A 29 8.83 -5.46 8.77
N VAL A 30 9.10 -6.74 8.96
CA VAL A 30 9.40 -7.33 10.29
C VAL A 30 10.60 -6.67 10.94
N TYR A 31 11.63 -6.34 10.17
CA TYR A 31 12.87 -5.78 10.70
C TYR A 31 12.66 -4.39 11.30
N SER A 32 12.04 -3.47 10.58
CA SER A 32 11.72 -2.13 11.10
C SER A 32 10.74 -2.18 12.27
N ALA A 33 9.70 -3.03 12.15
CA ALA A 33 8.72 -3.23 13.22
C ALA A 33 9.35 -3.79 14.50
N TYR A 34 10.36 -4.65 14.40
CA TYR A 34 11.11 -5.11 15.56
C TYR A 34 11.80 -3.97 16.31
N PHE A 35 12.48 -3.07 15.60
CA PHE A 35 13.13 -1.92 16.24
C PHE A 35 12.13 -0.95 16.85
N LEU A 36 10.98 -0.76 16.21
CA LEU A 36 9.90 0.03 16.80
C LEU A 36 9.39 -0.61 18.11
N MET A 37 9.24 -1.94 18.15
CA MET A 37 8.87 -2.63 19.39
C MET A 37 9.92 -2.43 20.48
N LYS A 38 11.22 -2.48 20.12
CA LYS A 38 12.31 -2.18 21.07
C LYS A 38 12.24 -0.75 21.60
N LEU A 39 11.98 0.23 20.73
CA LEU A 39 11.78 1.62 21.15
C LEU A 39 10.60 1.76 22.14
N LEU A 40 9.49 1.08 21.88
CA LEU A 40 8.34 1.09 22.81
C LEU A 40 8.68 0.46 24.15
N GLU A 41 9.42 -0.67 24.17
CA GLU A 41 9.91 -1.30 25.40
C GLU A 41 10.84 -0.37 26.21
N GLU A 42 11.79 0.29 25.55
CA GLU A 42 12.70 1.26 26.16
C GLU A 42 11.97 2.50 26.69
N ALA A 43 10.90 2.90 26.01
CA ALA A 43 10.03 3.99 26.46
C ALA A 43 9.13 3.61 27.64
N GLY A 44 9.17 2.36 28.11
CA GLY A 44 8.44 1.91 29.29
C GLY A 44 7.10 1.22 28.98
N LEU A 45 6.87 0.76 27.76
CA LEU A 45 5.66 -0.01 27.45
C LEU A 45 5.58 -1.26 28.33
N PRO A 46 4.50 -1.45 29.12
CA PRO A 46 4.35 -2.63 29.95
C PRO A 46 4.27 -3.91 29.13
N LYS A 47 4.88 -4.99 29.63
CA LYS A 47 4.83 -6.30 28.98
C LYS A 47 3.40 -6.80 28.82
N GLY A 48 3.09 -7.37 27.67
CA GLY A 48 1.79 -7.96 27.37
C GLY A 48 0.74 -6.98 26.85
N VAL A 49 1.00 -5.68 26.81
CA VAL A 49 0.09 -4.68 26.23
C VAL A 49 0.12 -4.76 24.71
N ILE A 50 1.30 -4.70 24.11
CA ILE A 50 1.51 -4.97 22.68
C ILE A 50 2.39 -6.21 22.55
N ASN A 51 1.91 -7.22 21.83
CA ASN A 51 2.60 -8.49 21.64
C ASN A 51 3.00 -8.60 20.16
N PHE A 52 4.29 -8.46 19.90
CA PHE A 52 4.85 -8.54 18.56
C PHE A 52 5.00 -10.01 18.13
N ILE A 53 4.32 -10.38 17.04
CA ILE A 53 4.26 -11.76 16.54
C ILE A 53 4.62 -11.80 15.05
N PRO A 54 5.89 -12.03 14.69
CA PRO A 54 6.28 -12.23 13.30
C PRO A 54 5.76 -13.57 12.77
N GLY A 55 5.34 -13.60 11.50
CA GLY A 55 4.87 -14.83 10.88
C GLY A 55 3.96 -14.60 9.69
N SER A 56 3.58 -15.69 9.01
CA SER A 56 2.61 -15.62 7.92
C SER A 56 1.21 -15.24 8.43
N GLY A 57 0.45 -14.50 7.60
CA GLY A 57 -0.89 -14.05 7.95
C GLY A 57 -1.81 -15.19 8.38
N ALA A 58 -1.82 -16.29 7.63
CA ALA A 58 -2.65 -17.44 7.94
C ALA A 58 -2.23 -18.15 9.24
N LYS A 59 -0.93 -18.36 9.47
CA LYS A 59 -0.44 -19.06 10.67
C LYS A 59 -0.71 -18.29 11.96
N VAL A 60 -0.67 -16.97 11.92
CA VAL A 60 -0.95 -16.11 13.08
C VAL A 60 -2.42 -15.73 13.13
N GLY A 61 -3.01 -15.30 12.02
CA GLY A 61 -4.37 -14.76 11.98
C GLY A 61 -5.45 -15.82 12.22
N ASN A 62 -5.33 -17.01 11.62
CA ASN A 62 -6.39 -18.02 11.72
C ASN A 62 -6.64 -18.47 13.17
N PRO A 63 -5.64 -18.83 14.00
CA PRO A 63 -5.87 -19.17 15.40
C PRO A 63 -6.47 -18.01 16.20
N VAL A 64 -6.06 -16.77 15.93
CA VAL A 64 -6.57 -15.60 16.65
C VAL A 64 -8.02 -15.31 16.26
N MET A 65 -8.38 -15.40 14.98
CA MET A 65 -9.76 -15.23 14.53
C MET A 65 -10.69 -16.34 15.02
N ALA A 66 -10.16 -17.53 15.32
CA ALA A 66 -10.94 -18.62 15.93
C ALA A 66 -11.12 -18.49 17.45
N SER A 67 -10.38 -17.60 18.11
CA SER A 67 -10.42 -17.42 19.57
C SER A 67 -11.69 -16.71 20.02
N GLU A 68 -12.36 -17.25 21.06
CA GLU A 68 -13.51 -16.61 21.71
C GLU A 68 -13.19 -15.22 22.30
N HIS A 69 -11.90 -14.92 22.54
CA HIS A 69 -11.43 -13.66 23.10
C HIS A 69 -11.19 -12.57 22.08
N LEU A 70 -11.40 -12.84 20.79
CA LEU A 70 -11.24 -11.82 19.74
C LEU A 70 -12.20 -10.66 20.01
N ALA A 71 -11.66 -9.47 20.16
CA ALA A 71 -12.43 -8.24 20.36
C ALA A 71 -12.39 -7.30 19.15
N GLY A 72 -11.41 -7.47 18.28
CA GLY A 72 -11.34 -6.66 17.05
C GLY A 72 -10.20 -7.06 16.13
N ILE A 73 -10.30 -6.57 14.92
CA ILE A 73 -9.29 -6.67 13.87
C ILE A 73 -9.07 -5.26 13.32
N HIS A 74 -7.82 -4.82 13.31
CA HIS A 74 -7.41 -3.63 12.61
C HIS A 74 -6.42 -4.03 11.51
N PHE A 75 -6.86 -3.99 10.26
CA PHE A 75 -6.16 -4.60 9.14
C PHE A 75 -5.84 -3.58 8.06
N THR A 76 -4.61 -3.61 7.58
CA THR A 76 -4.21 -2.93 6.35
C THR A 76 -3.63 -3.95 5.39
N GLY A 77 -4.16 -4.06 4.18
CA GLY A 77 -3.68 -5.03 3.21
C GLY A 77 -4.60 -5.25 2.02
N SER A 78 -4.55 -6.46 1.43
CA SER A 78 -5.35 -6.75 0.25
C SER A 78 -6.84 -6.91 0.57
N THR A 79 -7.68 -6.44 -0.35
CA THR A 79 -9.14 -6.54 -0.25
C THR A 79 -9.60 -7.99 -0.08
N ALA A 80 -9.03 -8.92 -0.84
CA ALA A 80 -9.40 -10.33 -0.76
C ALA A 80 -9.17 -10.91 0.64
N VAL A 81 -8.01 -10.63 1.25
CA VAL A 81 -7.73 -11.09 2.62
C VAL A 81 -8.69 -10.47 3.63
N PHE A 82 -9.06 -9.20 3.45
CA PHE A 82 -10.01 -8.55 4.35
C PHE A 82 -11.43 -9.12 4.22
N GLN A 83 -11.85 -9.46 3.00
CA GLN A 83 -13.11 -10.17 2.77
C GLN A 83 -13.13 -11.56 3.44
N ASP A 84 -12.02 -12.30 3.37
CA ASP A 84 -11.88 -13.59 4.07
C ASP A 84 -11.93 -13.44 5.59
N MET A 85 -11.36 -12.34 6.14
CA MET A 85 -11.48 -12.02 7.57
C MET A 85 -12.94 -11.77 7.97
N TRP A 86 -13.69 -10.99 7.19
CA TRP A 86 -15.12 -10.75 7.42
C TRP A 86 -15.91 -12.04 7.42
N LYS A 87 -15.67 -12.90 6.41
CA LYS A 87 -16.32 -14.20 6.34
C LYS A 87 -16.00 -15.06 7.56
N THR A 88 -14.72 -15.17 7.93
CA THR A 88 -14.27 -15.95 9.07
C THR A 88 -14.90 -15.49 10.38
N VAL A 89 -15.00 -14.16 10.59
CA VAL A 89 -15.65 -13.60 11.76
C VAL A 89 -17.16 -13.89 11.75
N GLY A 90 -17.80 -13.75 10.59
CA GLY A 90 -19.23 -14.09 10.43
C GLY A 90 -19.52 -15.57 10.76
N ASP A 91 -18.71 -16.48 10.23
CA ASP A 91 -18.86 -17.93 10.47
C ASP A 91 -18.65 -18.32 11.95
N ASN A 92 -17.87 -17.53 12.70
CA ASN A 92 -17.57 -17.77 14.11
C ASN A 92 -18.36 -16.88 15.08
N ILE A 93 -19.33 -16.10 14.61
CA ILE A 93 -19.98 -15.03 15.39
C ILE A 93 -20.58 -15.50 16.72
N SER A 94 -21.13 -16.71 16.78
CA SER A 94 -21.72 -17.30 17.97
C SER A 94 -20.69 -17.77 19.01
N ARG A 95 -19.41 -17.83 18.65
CA ARG A 95 -18.34 -18.33 19.52
C ARG A 95 -17.64 -17.22 20.31
N TYR A 96 -17.77 -15.97 19.87
CA TYR A 96 -17.11 -14.85 20.51
C TYR A 96 -17.82 -14.40 21.78
N ARG A 97 -17.06 -13.99 22.80
CA ARG A 97 -17.60 -13.41 24.04
C ARG A 97 -18.27 -12.06 23.82
N ALA A 98 -17.86 -11.33 22.78
CA ALA A 98 -18.48 -10.08 22.34
C ALA A 98 -18.31 -9.98 20.81
N TYR A 99 -19.15 -9.20 20.15
CA TYR A 99 -19.05 -9.01 18.71
C TYR A 99 -17.74 -8.27 18.35
N PRO A 100 -16.81 -8.90 17.60
CA PRO A 100 -15.55 -8.26 17.23
C PRO A 100 -15.79 -7.04 16.34
N ARG A 101 -15.01 -5.99 16.57
CA ARG A 101 -15.00 -4.83 15.68
C ARG A 101 -13.97 -5.05 14.60
N ILE A 102 -14.35 -4.78 13.33
CA ILE A 102 -13.47 -4.98 12.19
C ILE A 102 -13.27 -3.64 11.49
N VAL A 103 -12.02 -3.19 11.45
CA VAL A 103 -11.59 -2.01 10.72
C VAL A 103 -10.56 -2.44 9.69
N GLY A 104 -10.73 -2.02 8.44
CA GLY A 104 -9.82 -2.39 7.37
C GLY A 104 -9.56 -1.26 6.38
N GLU A 105 -8.28 -1.06 6.12
CA GLU A 105 -7.76 -0.27 5.03
C GLU A 105 -7.28 -1.22 3.94
N THR A 106 -7.86 -1.14 2.76
CA THR A 106 -7.52 -2.03 1.64
C THR A 106 -7.05 -1.27 0.41
N GLY A 107 -6.78 -1.95 -0.69
CA GLY A 107 -6.32 -1.33 -1.92
C GLY A 107 -7.33 -0.34 -2.49
N GLY A 108 -6.84 0.80 -2.96
CA GLY A 108 -7.62 1.82 -3.65
C GLY A 108 -7.36 1.84 -5.15
N LYS A 109 -8.22 2.53 -5.88
CA LYS A 109 -8.11 2.87 -7.31
C LYS A 109 -8.46 4.34 -7.50
N ASP A 110 -7.76 5.20 -6.76
CA ASP A 110 -8.01 6.63 -6.75
C ASP A 110 -7.65 7.26 -8.11
N PHE A 111 -8.24 8.39 -8.38
CA PHE A 111 -8.12 9.04 -9.67
C PHE A 111 -8.02 10.56 -9.56
N ILE A 112 -7.50 11.19 -10.59
CA ILE A 112 -7.53 12.63 -10.80
C ILE A 112 -8.53 12.91 -11.90
N PHE A 113 -9.52 13.76 -11.61
CA PHE A 113 -10.46 14.27 -12.60
C PHE A 113 -10.24 15.78 -12.77
N ALA A 114 -9.65 16.19 -13.90
CA ALA A 114 -9.34 17.57 -14.15
C ALA A 114 -10.50 18.31 -14.83
N HIS A 115 -10.76 19.56 -14.44
CA HIS A 115 -11.62 20.47 -15.17
C HIS A 115 -10.83 21.25 -16.22
N SER A 116 -11.48 21.74 -17.26
CA SER A 116 -10.83 22.51 -18.34
C SER A 116 -10.15 23.81 -17.89
N SER A 117 -10.53 24.34 -16.74
CA SER A 117 -9.90 25.51 -16.11
C SER A 117 -8.77 25.16 -15.12
N ALA A 118 -8.35 23.89 -15.06
CA ALA A 118 -7.28 23.50 -14.16
C ALA A 118 -5.95 24.16 -14.57
N ASP A 119 -5.16 24.57 -13.56
CA ASP A 119 -3.78 24.98 -13.79
C ASP A 119 -2.97 23.75 -14.21
N VAL A 120 -2.43 23.80 -15.41
CA VAL A 120 -1.73 22.67 -16.03
C VAL A 120 -0.43 22.33 -15.27
N ASP A 121 0.29 23.33 -14.77
CA ASP A 121 1.54 23.10 -14.06
C ASP A 121 1.29 22.44 -12.69
N ALA A 122 0.31 22.93 -11.96
CA ALA A 122 -0.14 22.31 -10.71
C ALA A 122 -0.65 20.88 -10.93
N LEU A 123 -1.40 20.66 -12.03
CA LEU A 123 -1.93 19.34 -12.39
C LEU A 123 -0.80 18.34 -12.71
N VAL A 124 0.25 18.75 -13.42
CA VAL A 124 1.43 17.91 -13.72
C VAL A 124 2.12 17.47 -12.43
N VAL A 125 2.36 18.39 -11.50
CA VAL A 125 2.97 18.07 -10.21
C VAL A 125 2.11 17.12 -9.39
N ALA A 126 0.81 17.39 -9.31
CA ALA A 126 -0.14 16.54 -8.59
C ALA A 126 -0.22 15.13 -9.20
N ALA A 127 -0.21 15.02 -10.53
CA ALA A 127 -0.22 13.74 -11.23
C ALA A 127 1.03 12.91 -10.94
N ILE A 128 2.22 13.51 -11.03
CA ILE A 128 3.49 12.81 -10.76
C ILE A 128 3.58 12.36 -9.31
N ARG A 129 3.33 13.26 -8.37
CA ARG A 129 3.39 12.91 -6.95
C ARG A 129 2.32 11.90 -6.56
N GLY A 130 1.11 12.09 -7.04
CA GLY A 130 -0.01 11.19 -6.74
C GLY A 130 0.18 9.78 -7.30
N ALA A 131 0.79 9.64 -8.49
CA ALA A 131 0.96 8.34 -9.13
C ALA A 131 2.26 7.62 -8.75
N PHE A 132 3.38 8.33 -8.58
CA PHE A 132 4.70 7.71 -8.52
C PHE A 132 5.40 7.83 -7.18
N GLU A 133 4.99 8.74 -6.29
CA GLU A 133 5.56 8.84 -4.96
C GLU A 133 5.45 7.49 -4.24
N TYR A 134 6.57 7.04 -3.67
CA TYR A 134 6.68 5.71 -3.07
C TYR A 134 6.34 4.56 -4.05
N GLN A 135 6.72 4.69 -5.31
CA GLN A 135 6.48 3.74 -6.41
C GLN A 135 4.98 3.46 -6.65
N GLY A 136 4.10 4.43 -6.33
CA GLY A 136 2.65 4.25 -6.41
C GLY A 136 2.08 3.22 -5.42
N GLN A 137 2.86 2.78 -4.45
CA GLN A 137 2.47 1.73 -3.48
C GLN A 137 1.74 2.32 -2.28
N LYS A 138 0.70 3.11 -2.54
CA LYS A 138 -0.19 3.70 -1.53
C LYS A 138 -1.63 3.30 -1.84
N CYS A 139 -2.44 3.09 -0.81
CA CYS A 139 -3.89 2.87 -0.98
C CYS A 139 -4.57 4.06 -1.70
N SER A 140 -4.01 5.27 -1.57
CA SER A 140 -4.48 6.53 -2.15
C SER A 140 -3.70 6.97 -3.40
N ALA A 141 -2.86 6.12 -4.01
CA ALA A 141 -2.12 6.49 -5.21
C ALA A 141 -3.06 6.70 -6.40
N ALA A 142 -2.81 7.76 -7.17
CA ALA A 142 -3.58 8.06 -8.38
C ALA A 142 -3.26 7.05 -9.48
N SER A 143 -4.15 6.10 -9.69
CA SER A 143 -4.00 5.05 -10.72
C SER A 143 -4.64 5.39 -12.05
N ARG A 144 -5.42 6.47 -12.11
CA ARG A 144 -6.09 6.97 -13.32
C ARG A 144 -6.13 8.48 -13.35
N MET A 145 -6.17 9.05 -14.56
CA MET A 145 -6.40 10.47 -14.77
C MET A 145 -7.39 10.67 -15.90
N TYR A 146 -8.31 11.62 -15.71
CA TYR A 146 -9.26 12.05 -16.72
C TYR A 146 -8.95 13.51 -17.05
N ILE A 147 -8.35 13.73 -18.22
CA ILE A 147 -7.87 15.04 -18.66
C ILE A 147 -8.70 15.52 -19.83
N PRO A 148 -9.31 16.73 -19.77
CA PRO A 148 -10.08 17.29 -20.88
C PRO A 148 -9.22 17.49 -22.13
N GLN A 149 -9.80 17.21 -23.29
CA GLN A 149 -9.13 17.36 -24.59
C GLN A 149 -8.55 18.77 -24.80
N SER A 150 -9.20 19.80 -24.26
CA SER A 150 -8.78 21.20 -24.40
C SER A 150 -7.44 21.51 -23.76
N ILE A 151 -7.06 20.81 -22.67
CA ILE A 151 -5.79 21.00 -21.97
C ILE A 151 -4.80 19.84 -22.20
N TRP A 152 -5.25 18.75 -22.84
CA TRP A 152 -4.46 17.54 -23.04
C TRP A 152 -3.11 17.78 -23.74
N PRO A 153 -3.02 18.53 -24.87
CA PRO A 153 -1.74 18.72 -25.54
C PRO A 153 -0.70 19.41 -24.63
N ALA A 154 -1.12 20.46 -23.91
CA ALA A 154 -0.24 21.19 -23.01
C ALA A 154 0.16 20.34 -21.80
N PHE A 155 -0.80 19.60 -21.23
CA PHE A 155 -0.54 18.68 -20.13
C PHE A 155 0.42 17.56 -20.56
N LYS A 156 0.13 16.83 -21.65
CA LYS A 156 0.97 15.72 -22.15
C LYS A 156 2.41 16.16 -22.35
N ALA A 157 2.65 17.29 -23.01
CA ALA A 157 3.98 17.79 -23.28
C ALA A 157 4.79 18.06 -22.00
N LYS A 158 4.20 18.79 -21.03
CA LYS A 158 4.84 19.10 -19.75
C LYS A 158 5.00 17.85 -18.89
N TYR A 159 3.99 17.02 -18.81
CA TYR A 159 3.98 15.80 -17.99
C TYR A 159 5.08 14.82 -18.42
N VAL A 160 5.19 14.53 -19.72
CA VAL A 160 6.25 13.65 -20.26
C VAL A 160 7.64 14.22 -19.97
N ALA A 161 7.82 15.54 -20.16
CA ALA A 161 9.10 16.20 -19.87
C ALA A 161 9.46 16.14 -18.37
N GLU A 162 8.51 16.25 -17.46
CA GLU A 162 8.77 16.18 -16.02
C GLU A 162 8.98 14.73 -15.55
N VAL A 163 8.20 13.75 -16.07
CA VAL A 163 8.41 12.33 -15.76
C VAL A 163 9.80 11.86 -16.20
N ALA A 164 10.30 12.34 -17.33
CA ALA A 164 11.65 12.01 -17.81
C ALA A 164 12.79 12.47 -16.87
N LYS A 165 12.53 13.41 -15.95
CA LYS A 165 13.49 13.85 -14.93
C LYS A 165 13.50 12.97 -13.68
N ILE A 166 12.54 12.07 -13.53
CA ILE A 166 12.43 11.21 -12.36
C ILE A 166 13.61 10.24 -12.32
N ARG A 167 14.34 10.28 -11.23
CA ARG A 167 15.43 9.34 -10.96
C ARG A 167 14.90 8.16 -10.16
N VAL A 168 15.23 6.96 -10.62
CA VAL A 168 14.89 5.69 -9.97
C VAL A 168 16.17 5.01 -9.54
N GLY A 169 16.30 4.63 -8.28
CA GLY A 169 17.54 4.03 -7.80
C GLY A 169 17.54 3.65 -6.32
N ASP A 170 18.73 3.58 -5.73
CA ASP A 170 18.94 3.22 -4.33
C ASP A 170 18.24 4.22 -3.39
N PRO A 171 17.44 3.75 -2.42
CA PRO A 171 16.78 4.63 -1.44
C PRO A 171 17.74 5.37 -0.51
N LEU A 172 19.01 4.96 -0.41
CA LEU A 172 20.03 5.68 0.34
C LEU A 172 20.52 6.94 -0.38
N ASP A 173 20.33 7.03 -1.69
CA ASP A 173 20.58 8.25 -2.47
C ASP A 173 19.29 9.08 -2.53
N PHE A 174 19.17 10.08 -1.69
CA PHE A 174 17.99 10.97 -1.61
C PHE A 174 17.77 11.86 -2.85
N THR A 175 18.63 11.78 -3.85
CA THR A 175 18.35 12.37 -5.16
C THR A 175 17.43 11.52 -6.03
N ASN A 176 17.20 10.26 -5.65
CA ASN A 176 16.24 9.38 -6.30
C ASN A 176 14.82 9.65 -5.76
N PHE A 177 13.89 9.89 -6.66
CA PHE A 177 12.47 10.08 -6.29
C PHE A 177 11.74 8.75 -6.08
N MET A 178 12.14 7.72 -6.83
CA MET A 178 11.59 6.36 -6.75
C MET A 178 12.68 5.34 -6.50
N SER A 179 12.28 4.21 -5.93
CA SER A 179 13.14 3.05 -5.72
C SER A 179 12.50 1.78 -6.28
N ALA A 180 12.97 0.61 -5.84
CA ALA A 180 12.40 -0.69 -6.20
C ALA A 180 10.99 -0.87 -5.63
N VAL A 181 10.14 -1.64 -6.32
CA VAL A 181 8.87 -2.11 -5.75
C VAL A 181 9.12 -3.18 -4.68
N ILE A 182 8.11 -3.42 -3.84
CA ILE A 182 8.24 -4.11 -2.56
C ILE A 182 8.79 -5.54 -2.64
N ASP A 183 8.43 -6.29 -3.68
CA ASP A 183 8.86 -7.68 -3.84
C ASP A 183 8.73 -8.18 -5.30
N LYS A 184 9.18 -9.42 -5.51
CA LYS A 184 9.11 -10.09 -6.81
C LYS A 184 7.67 -10.25 -7.34
N ALA A 185 6.71 -10.47 -6.45
CA ALA A 185 5.32 -10.67 -6.87
C ALA A 185 4.73 -9.37 -7.42
N ALA A 186 4.97 -8.24 -6.75
CA ALA A 186 4.60 -6.91 -7.22
C ALA A 186 5.28 -6.58 -8.56
N PHE A 187 6.60 -6.81 -8.66
CA PHE A 187 7.35 -6.61 -9.89
C PHE A 187 6.77 -7.41 -11.06
N THR A 188 6.55 -8.71 -10.87
CA THR A 188 6.03 -9.59 -11.93
C THR A 188 4.63 -9.17 -12.36
N SER A 189 3.77 -8.82 -11.40
CA SER A 189 2.40 -8.37 -11.71
C SER A 189 2.41 -7.09 -12.54
N ILE A 190 3.20 -6.08 -12.14
CA ILE A 190 3.26 -4.80 -12.85
C ILE A 190 3.89 -4.97 -14.23
N ALA A 191 4.98 -5.73 -14.34
CA ALA A 191 5.63 -6.01 -15.62
C ALA A 191 4.67 -6.69 -16.61
N ASN A 192 3.85 -7.63 -16.14
CA ASN A 192 2.84 -8.29 -16.98
C ASN A 192 1.79 -7.29 -17.51
N TYR A 193 1.35 -6.32 -16.69
CA TYR A 193 0.42 -5.28 -17.16
C TYR A 193 1.08 -4.32 -18.16
N ILE A 194 2.33 -3.96 -17.97
CA ILE A 194 3.10 -3.16 -18.93
C ILE A 194 3.25 -3.92 -20.27
N ASP A 195 3.59 -5.20 -20.21
CA ASP A 195 3.72 -6.05 -21.40
C ASP A 195 2.37 -6.27 -22.11
N TYR A 196 1.27 -6.31 -21.36
CA TYR A 196 -0.07 -6.32 -21.94
C TYR A 196 -0.34 -5.01 -22.70
N ALA A 197 -0.07 -3.86 -22.06
CA ALA A 197 -0.27 -2.55 -22.66
C ALA A 197 0.57 -2.34 -23.94
N LYS A 198 1.83 -2.86 -23.97
CA LYS A 198 2.68 -2.82 -25.18
C LYS A 198 2.07 -3.55 -26.39
N LYS A 199 1.17 -4.50 -26.14
CA LYS A 199 0.55 -5.35 -27.19
C LYS A 199 -0.89 -4.91 -27.51
N ALA A 200 -1.52 -4.13 -26.66
CA ALA A 200 -2.88 -3.68 -26.83
C ALA A 200 -2.98 -2.60 -27.93
N ALA A 201 -3.93 -2.77 -28.83
CA ALA A 201 -4.11 -1.86 -29.98
C ALA A 201 -4.71 -0.48 -29.56
N ASP A 202 -5.33 -0.42 -28.40
CA ASP A 202 -6.01 0.73 -27.83
C ASP A 202 -5.22 1.38 -26.68
N ALA A 203 -3.93 1.05 -26.54
CA ALA A 203 -3.07 1.58 -25.49
C ALA A 203 -1.77 2.16 -26.07
N GLU A 204 -1.38 3.35 -25.61
CA GLU A 204 -0.11 4.02 -25.93
C GLU A 204 0.70 4.24 -24.64
N ILE A 205 1.90 3.69 -24.55
CA ILE A 205 2.83 4.01 -23.45
C ILE A 205 3.55 5.32 -23.80
N ILE A 206 3.26 6.38 -23.06
CA ILE A 206 3.83 7.71 -23.29
C ILE A 206 5.04 8.02 -22.42
N THR A 207 5.25 7.27 -21.33
CA THR A 207 6.47 7.33 -20.49
C THR A 207 6.80 5.95 -19.93
N GLY A 208 8.08 5.69 -19.67
CA GLY A 208 8.55 4.47 -19.02
C GLY A 208 8.39 3.21 -19.86
N GLY A 209 7.95 2.13 -19.24
CA GLY A 209 7.69 0.85 -19.88
C GLY A 209 8.81 -0.18 -19.71
N ASN A 210 9.93 0.17 -19.06
CA ASN A 210 11.02 -0.76 -18.81
C ASN A 210 11.00 -1.26 -17.36
N CYS A 211 11.41 -2.51 -17.20
CA CYS A 211 11.49 -3.20 -15.93
C CYS A 211 12.86 -3.89 -15.83
N ASP A 212 13.55 -3.73 -14.70
CA ASP A 212 14.86 -4.34 -14.46
C ASP A 212 14.90 -5.03 -13.09
N ALA A 213 15.13 -6.34 -13.10
CA ALA A 213 15.28 -7.16 -11.90
C ALA A 213 16.74 -7.60 -11.65
N SER A 214 17.72 -7.04 -12.35
CA SER A 214 19.12 -7.48 -12.27
C SER A 214 19.79 -7.13 -10.93
N LYS A 215 19.42 -5.97 -10.34
CA LYS A 215 19.95 -5.48 -9.05
C LYS A 215 18.87 -5.28 -8.00
N GLY A 216 17.63 -5.20 -8.40
CA GLY A 216 16.46 -4.94 -7.56
C GLY A 216 15.21 -4.93 -8.44
N TYR A 217 14.05 -4.85 -7.85
CA TYR A 217 12.78 -4.86 -8.58
C TYR A 217 12.40 -3.46 -9.06
N PHE A 218 13.20 -2.92 -10.01
CA PHE A 218 13.00 -1.57 -10.53
C PHE A 218 12.03 -1.55 -11.70
N ILE A 219 11.12 -0.60 -11.68
CA ILE A 219 10.15 -0.33 -12.74
C ILE A 219 10.15 1.17 -13.01
N GLU A 220 10.31 1.55 -14.25
CA GLU A 220 10.23 2.96 -14.66
C GLU A 220 8.83 3.54 -14.42
N PRO A 221 8.71 4.85 -14.09
CA PRO A 221 7.41 5.51 -13.99
C PRO A 221 6.69 5.44 -15.34
N THR A 222 5.68 4.56 -15.39
CA THR A 222 5.01 4.20 -16.65
C THR A 222 3.63 4.81 -16.71
N THR A 223 3.34 5.50 -17.83
CA THR A 223 2.04 6.09 -18.11
C THR A 223 1.48 5.54 -19.42
N ILE A 224 0.25 5.12 -19.36
CA ILE A 224 -0.48 4.50 -20.46
C ILE A 224 -1.70 5.38 -20.78
N VAL A 225 -1.89 5.70 -22.05
CA VAL A 225 -3.09 6.38 -22.58
C VAL A 225 -3.96 5.35 -23.27
N THR A 226 -5.24 5.37 -22.96
CA THR A 226 -6.26 4.47 -23.54
C THR A 226 -7.48 5.25 -23.99
#